data_0ccf61c15a27b19bbfb8df1ab727bdbd
#
_entry.id   0ccf61c15a27b19bbfb8df1ab727bdbd
#
_cell.length_a   1.000
_cell.length_b   1.000
_cell.length_c   1.000
_cell.angle_alpha   90.00
_cell.angle_beta   90.00
_cell.angle_gamma   90.00
#
_symmetry.space_group_name_H-M   'P 1'
#
loop_
_entity.id
_entity.type
_entity.pdbx_description
1 polymer ?
#
loop_
_entity_poly.entity_id
_entity_poly.type
_entity_poly.pdbx_seq_one_letter_code
_entity_poly.pdbx_strand_id
1 'polypeptide(L)'
;MILKCIREEAGLNVRILKKEEEARATIDAFFFSSHDKLSLTKKKYIMVIDQGGGSTEVSLFKEGEYVSSYSINLGTEVLRTLLFKESTNQTTLRQALKMTDHLIKDRLEAFYKNMLANFESEEPIYTIAVGTAITKATGKKGNAKQHGTILSVDRIIEKIASLDDDLKKRYTYAGDLYHHVRHGGTRSDQVDGDVVMRVGLPMFVELMKKLGIEELTVSGTGLWYGIYSQNLYN
;
A
#
# COMPACT_ATOMS: atom_id res chain seq x y z
N MET A 1 -7.75 18.11 20.24
CA MET A 1 -7.44 17.53 21.57
C MET A 1 -6.07 16.87 21.58
N ILE A 2 -5.77 15.85 20.77
CA ILE A 2 -4.47 15.11 20.79
C ILE A 2 -3.24 15.99 20.57
N LEU A 3 -3.22 16.85 19.53
CA LEU A 3 -2.07 17.72 19.24
C LEU A 3 -1.76 18.70 20.38
N LYS A 4 -2.80 19.17 21.07
CA LYS A 4 -2.64 20.04 22.22
C LYS A 4 -2.01 19.32 23.39
N CYS A 5 -2.48 18.10 23.72
CA CYS A 5 -1.88 17.24 24.77
C CYS A 5 -0.39 16.94 24.47
N ILE A 6 -0.06 16.56 23.25
CA ILE A 6 1.34 16.28 22.85
C ILE A 6 2.23 17.50 23.07
N ARG A 7 1.75 18.70 22.71
CA ARG A 7 2.50 19.95 22.92
C ARG A 7 2.67 20.26 24.41
N GLU A 8 1.60 20.12 25.20
CA GLU A 8 1.59 20.49 26.61
C GLU A 8 2.34 19.48 27.49
N GLU A 9 2.23 18.18 27.20
CA GLU A 9 2.83 17.13 28.05
C GLU A 9 4.23 16.73 27.60
N ALA A 10 4.49 16.70 26.28
CA ALA A 10 5.78 16.28 25.72
C ALA A 10 6.67 17.43 25.23
N GLY A 11 6.16 18.67 25.19
CA GLY A 11 6.90 19.83 24.66
C GLY A 11 7.14 19.76 23.15
N LEU A 12 6.48 18.84 22.44
CA LEU A 12 6.70 18.63 21.00
C LEU A 12 5.74 19.46 20.16
N ASN A 13 6.29 20.18 19.17
CA ASN A 13 5.49 20.92 18.21
C ASN A 13 5.11 20.03 17.03
N VAL A 14 3.94 19.38 17.12
CA VAL A 14 3.43 18.42 16.13
C VAL A 14 2.37 19.08 15.27
N ARG A 15 2.41 18.86 13.95
CA ARG A 15 1.39 19.29 13.00
C ARG A 15 0.93 18.12 12.12
N ILE A 16 -0.27 18.23 11.58
CA ILE A 16 -0.77 17.30 10.56
C ILE A 16 -0.28 17.83 9.20
N LEU A 17 0.30 16.95 8.40
CA LEU A 17 0.69 17.26 7.03
C LEU A 17 -0.56 17.43 6.16
N LYS A 18 -0.50 18.34 5.18
CA LYS A 18 -1.48 18.38 4.10
C LYS A 18 -1.22 17.23 3.13
N LYS A 19 -2.25 16.82 2.40
CA LYS A 19 -2.14 15.71 1.40
C LYS A 19 -1.00 15.93 0.40
N GLU A 20 -0.81 17.14 -0.09
CA GLU A 20 0.29 17.47 -0.99
C GLU A 20 1.67 17.33 -0.32
N GLU A 21 1.81 17.80 0.92
CA GLU A 21 3.08 17.69 1.67
C GLU A 21 3.44 16.22 1.93
N GLU A 22 2.44 15.39 2.25
CA GLU A 22 2.58 13.95 2.43
C GLU A 22 2.99 13.26 1.13
N ALA A 23 2.31 13.56 0.01
CA ALA A 23 2.63 13.02 -1.29
C ALA A 23 4.04 13.42 -1.76
N ARG A 24 4.44 14.69 -1.58
CA ARG A 24 5.79 15.17 -1.91
C ARG A 24 6.84 14.49 -1.04
N ALA A 25 6.63 14.36 0.27
CA ALA A 25 7.58 13.67 1.14
C ALA A 25 7.73 12.18 0.79
N THR A 26 6.66 11.51 0.37
CA THR A 26 6.71 10.11 -0.06
C THR A 26 7.52 9.94 -1.35
N ILE A 27 7.30 10.81 -2.35
CA ILE A 27 8.08 10.76 -3.60
C ILE A 27 9.54 11.17 -3.39
N ASP A 28 9.81 12.17 -2.55
CA ASP A 28 11.16 12.59 -2.19
C ASP A 28 11.93 11.47 -1.49
N ALA A 29 11.27 10.70 -0.61
CA ALA A 29 11.87 9.52 0.02
C ALA A 29 12.34 8.51 -1.02
N PHE A 30 11.53 8.26 -2.03
CA PHE A 30 11.89 7.37 -3.13
C PHE A 30 13.06 7.90 -3.94
N PHE A 31 13.02 9.15 -4.37
CA PHE A 31 14.10 9.76 -5.15
C PHE A 31 15.41 9.88 -4.39
N PHE A 32 15.36 10.19 -3.11
CA PHE A 32 16.55 10.29 -2.27
C PHE A 32 17.27 8.95 -2.15
N SER A 33 16.51 7.85 -2.07
CA SER A 33 17.04 6.50 -1.93
C SER A 33 17.41 5.84 -3.26
N SER A 34 17.02 6.44 -4.40
CA SER A 34 17.26 5.89 -5.74
C SER A 34 18.61 6.35 -6.28
N HIS A 35 19.40 5.41 -6.79
CA HIS A 35 20.66 5.71 -7.48
C HIS A 35 20.45 6.43 -8.82
N ASP A 36 19.23 6.38 -9.37
CA ASP A 36 18.90 6.83 -10.74
C ASP A 36 17.93 8.01 -10.78
N LYS A 37 18.19 9.01 -9.89
CA LYS A 37 17.35 10.22 -9.79
C LYS A 37 17.09 10.90 -11.14
N LEU A 38 18.13 11.00 -12.00
CA LEU A 38 18.07 11.70 -13.29
C LEU A 38 17.14 11.04 -14.30
N SER A 39 17.00 9.72 -14.29
CA SER A 39 16.09 9.04 -15.22
C SER A 39 14.63 9.20 -14.80
N LEU A 40 14.39 9.28 -13.50
CA LEU A 40 13.06 9.40 -12.91
C LEU A 40 12.49 10.82 -13.07
N THR A 41 13.32 11.85 -12.97
CA THR A 41 12.88 13.25 -13.20
C THR A 41 12.45 13.52 -14.64
N LYS A 42 12.82 12.65 -15.59
CA LYS A 42 12.40 12.73 -17.00
C LYS A 42 11.05 12.07 -17.27
N LYS A 43 10.44 11.39 -16.30
CA LYS A 43 9.13 10.78 -16.48
C LYS A 43 8.06 11.85 -16.45
N LYS A 44 7.24 11.91 -17.51
CA LYS A 44 6.16 12.90 -17.62
C LYS A 44 5.09 12.70 -16.58
N TYR A 45 4.71 11.43 -16.32
CA TYR A 45 3.72 11.09 -15.31
C TYR A 45 4.30 10.10 -14.29
N ILE A 46 4.17 10.44 -13.01
CA ILE A 46 4.53 9.56 -11.91
C ILE A 46 3.30 9.41 -11.01
N MET A 47 2.94 8.17 -10.74
CA MET A 47 1.91 7.81 -9.77
C MET A 47 2.56 7.19 -8.54
N VAL A 48 2.18 7.65 -7.36
CA VAL A 48 2.58 7.05 -6.09
C VAL A 48 1.36 6.41 -5.45
N ILE A 49 1.45 5.11 -5.15
CA ILE A 49 0.44 4.35 -4.41
C ILE A 49 1.03 4.04 -3.04
N ASP A 50 0.56 4.73 -2.00
CA ASP A 50 1.01 4.53 -0.61
C ASP A 50 -0.09 3.81 0.17
N GLN A 51 0.10 2.51 0.44
CA GLN A 51 -0.84 1.70 1.20
C GLN A 51 -0.43 1.65 2.67
N GLY A 52 -1.10 2.46 3.47
CA GLY A 52 -1.00 2.46 4.93
C GLY A 52 -1.89 1.39 5.60
N GLY A 53 -2.01 1.48 6.93
CA GLY A 53 -2.91 0.63 7.70
C GLY A 53 -4.39 1.02 7.55
N GLY A 54 -4.71 2.31 7.59
CA GLY A 54 -6.07 2.84 7.55
C GLY A 54 -6.59 3.14 6.14
N SER A 55 -5.72 3.63 5.28
CA SER A 55 -6.07 4.11 3.94
C SER A 55 -5.00 3.75 2.91
N THR A 56 -5.34 3.96 1.66
CA THR A 56 -4.40 3.95 0.54
C THR A 56 -4.48 5.28 -0.17
N GLU A 57 -3.37 5.98 -0.26
CA GLU A 57 -3.23 7.24 -0.97
C GLU A 57 -2.71 6.99 -2.38
N VAL A 58 -3.37 7.59 -3.38
CA VAL A 58 -2.91 7.58 -4.78
C VAL A 58 -2.65 9.00 -5.20
N SER A 59 -1.39 9.33 -5.44
CA SER A 59 -0.94 10.68 -5.80
C SER A 59 -0.38 10.70 -7.21
N LEU A 60 -0.74 11.73 -7.98
CA LEU A 60 -0.30 11.94 -9.35
C LEU A 60 0.60 13.16 -9.43
N PHE A 61 1.72 13.00 -10.13
CA PHE A 61 2.65 14.06 -10.49
C PHE A 61 2.79 14.11 -12.01
N LYS A 62 2.92 15.31 -12.55
CA LYS A 62 3.21 15.58 -13.95
C LYS A 62 4.44 16.46 -14.05
N GLU A 63 5.47 15.99 -14.73
CA GLU A 63 6.74 16.75 -14.93
C GLU A 63 7.36 17.22 -13.58
N GLY A 64 7.21 16.40 -12.54
CA GLY A 64 7.69 16.69 -11.18
C GLY A 64 6.74 17.53 -10.31
N GLU A 65 5.67 18.10 -10.91
CA GLU A 65 4.69 18.88 -10.17
C GLU A 65 3.53 18.03 -9.66
N TYR A 66 3.12 18.30 -8.43
CA TYR A 66 1.95 17.67 -7.83
C TYR A 66 0.67 18.08 -8.56
N VAL A 67 -0.10 17.10 -8.99
CA VAL A 67 -1.40 17.33 -9.67
C VAL A 67 -2.56 17.10 -8.72
N SER A 68 -2.62 15.92 -8.11
CA SER A 68 -3.74 15.55 -7.24
C SER A 68 -3.38 14.35 -6.35
N SER A 69 -4.12 14.20 -5.26
CA SER A 69 -4.07 13.02 -4.40
C SER A 69 -5.47 12.59 -3.99
N TYR A 70 -5.69 11.29 -3.99
CA TYR A 70 -6.93 10.64 -3.59
C TYR A 70 -6.64 9.67 -2.46
N SER A 71 -7.48 9.71 -1.41
CA SER A 71 -7.41 8.77 -0.29
C SER A 71 -8.58 7.80 -0.35
N ILE A 72 -8.29 6.53 -0.27
CA ILE A 72 -9.24 5.43 -0.28
C ILE A 72 -9.17 4.77 1.09
N ASN A 73 -10.28 4.71 1.84
CA ASN A 73 -10.34 4.11 3.17
C ASN A 73 -10.25 2.57 3.11
N LEU A 74 -9.17 2.07 2.53
CA LEU A 74 -8.85 0.65 2.35
C LEU A 74 -7.35 0.43 2.58
N GLY A 75 -6.90 0.64 3.81
CA GLY A 75 -5.57 0.24 4.25
C GLY A 75 -5.54 -1.22 4.69
N THR A 76 -4.35 -1.76 4.89
CA THR A 76 -4.14 -3.18 5.22
C THR A 76 -4.83 -3.61 6.52
N GLU A 77 -4.86 -2.74 7.55
CA GLU A 77 -5.53 -3.02 8.82
C GLU A 77 -7.06 -3.00 8.70
N VAL A 78 -7.58 -2.09 7.87
CA VAL A 78 -9.03 -2.04 7.57
C VAL A 78 -9.43 -3.33 6.87
N LEU A 79 -8.70 -3.75 5.83
CA LEU A 79 -8.96 -4.98 5.08
C LEU A 79 -8.80 -6.23 5.95
N ARG A 80 -7.78 -6.27 6.80
CA ARG A 80 -7.58 -7.35 7.78
C ARG A 80 -8.74 -7.43 8.78
N THR A 81 -9.16 -6.28 9.30
CA THR A 81 -10.31 -6.20 10.22
C THR A 81 -11.60 -6.69 9.56
N LEU A 82 -11.83 -6.33 8.31
CA LEU A 82 -12.98 -6.81 7.55
C LEU A 82 -12.93 -8.32 7.31
N LEU A 83 -11.77 -8.85 6.91
CA LEU A 83 -11.57 -10.29 6.77
C LEU A 83 -11.97 -11.04 8.05
N PHE A 84 -11.62 -10.50 9.22
CA PHE A 84 -11.88 -11.15 10.50
C PHE A 84 -13.25 -10.82 11.10
N LYS A 85 -13.84 -9.67 10.80
CA LYS A 85 -15.17 -9.29 11.32
C LYS A 85 -16.30 -10.16 10.78
N GLU A 86 -16.20 -10.53 9.51
CA GLU A 86 -17.15 -11.45 8.83
C GLU A 86 -16.87 -12.92 9.18
N SER A 87 -15.85 -13.18 10.01
CA SER A 87 -15.39 -14.52 10.38
C SER A 87 -16.23 -15.07 11.53
N THR A 88 -17.40 -15.56 11.20
CA THR A 88 -18.08 -16.52 12.09
C THR A 88 -17.37 -17.88 11.97
N ASN A 89 -17.51 -18.77 12.97
CA ASN A 89 -17.01 -20.16 12.89
C ASN A 89 -17.61 -20.96 11.73
N GLN A 90 -18.51 -20.37 10.95
CA GLN A 90 -19.18 -20.96 9.79
C GLN A 90 -18.69 -20.39 8.46
N THR A 91 -18.01 -19.23 8.46
CA THR A 91 -17.49 -18.61 7.24
C THR A 91 -16.17 -19.24 6.85
N THR A 92 -16.14 -19.95 5.72
CA THR A 92 -14.87 -20.50 5.22
C THR A 92 -13.90 -19.38 4.86
N LEU A 93 -12.59 -19.64 5.03
CA LEU A 93 -11.56 -18.67 4.66
C LEU A 93 -11.68 -18.23 3.20
N ARG A 94 -12.02 -19.14 2.30
CA ARG A 94 -12.27 -18.85 0.88
C ARG A 94 -13.39 -17.82 0.67
N GLN A 95 -14.48 -17.93 1.42
CA GLN A 95 -15.60 -16.98 1.35
C GLN A 95 -15.18 -15.61 1.87
N ALA A 96 -14.53 -15.56 3.03
CA ALA A 96 -14.06 -14.30 3.64
C ALA A 96 -13.08 -13.55 2.73
N LEU A 97 -12.11 -14.25 2.11
CA LEU A 97 -11.17 -13.66 1.16
C LEU A 97 -11.88 -13.11 -0.08
N LYS A 98 -12.85 -13.84 -0.66
CA LYS A 98 -13.64 -13.35 -1.79
C LYS A 98 -14.46 -12.11 -1.45
N MET A 99 -15.03 -12.04 -0.24
CA MET A 99 -15.77 -10.86 0.21
C MET A 99 -14.86 -9.64 0.32
N THR A 100 -13.65 -9.83 0.84
CA THR A 100 -12.64 -8.77 0.91
C THR A 100 -12.24 -8.28 -0.50
N ASP A 101 -11.98 -9.18 -1.43
CA ASP A 101 -11.64 -8.83 -2.82
C ASP A 101 -12.79 -8.09 -3.52
N HIS A 102 -14.04 -8.48 -3.28
CA HIS A 102 -15.21 -7.80 -3.84
C HIS A 102 -15.36 -6.37 -3.30
N LEU A 103 -15.18 -6.20 -1.99
CA LEU A 103 -15.21 -4.88 -1.37
C LEU A 103 -14.14 -3.94 -1.95
N ILE A 104 -12.93 -4.45 -2.23
CA ILE A 104 -11.87 -3.66 -2.87
C ILE A 104 -12.36 -3.13 -4.22
N LYS A 105 -12.94 -4.00 -5.06
CA LYS A 105 -13.48 -3.62 -6.38
C LYS A 105 -14.55 -2.56 -6.26
N ASP A 106 -15.53 -2.75 -5.40
CA ASP A 106 -16.64 -1.82 -5.21
C ASP A 106 -16.17 -0.43 -4.77
N ARG A 107 -15.22 -0.38 -3.84
CA ARG A 107 -14.65 0.89 -3.36
C ARG A 107 -13.80 1.60 -4.41
N LEU A 108 -13.09 0.84 -5.23
CA LEU A 108 -12.29 1.39 -6.32
C LEU A 108 -13.15 1.93 -7.47
N GLU A 109 -14.35 1.40 -7.73
CA GLU A 109 -15.25 1.97 -8.75
C GLU A 109 -15.59 3.45 -8.47
N ALA A 110 -15.86 3.80 -7.21
CA ALA A 110 -16.11 5.18 -6.82
C ALA A 110 -14.87 6.08 -6.99
N PHE A 111 -13.69 5.53 -6.69
CA PHE A 111 -12.41 6.20 -6.88
C PHE A 111 -12.13 6.45 -8.36
N TYR A 112 -12.30 5.45 -9.24
CA TYR A 112 -12.02 5.59 -10.67
C TYR A 112 -12.86 6.68 -11.34
N LYS A 113 -14.14 6.81 -10.99
CA LYS A 113 -15.02 7.85 -11.53
C LYS A 113 -14.46 9.26 -11.26
N ASN A 114 -13.86 9.46 -10.10
CA ASN A 114 -13.30 10.76 -9.72
C ASN A 114 -11.90 10.98 -10.29
N MET A 115 -11.07 9.94 -10.36
CA MET A 115 -9.69 10.06 -10.82
C MET A 115 -9.56 10.15 -12.33
N LEU A 116 -10.28 9.27 -13.07
CA LEU A 116 -10.20 9.23 -14.53
C LEU A 116 -10.76 10.49 -15.20
N ALA A 117 -11.69 11.20 -14.54
CA ALA A 117 -12.16 12.50 -15.03
C ALA A 117 -11.05 13.57 -15.11
N ASN A 118 -9.96 13.39 -14.38
CA ASN A 118 -8.81 14.30 -14.32
C ASN A 118 -7.54 13.72 -14.95
N PHE A 119 -7.64 12.53 -15.54
CA PHE A 119 -6.50 11.82 -16.10
C PHE A 119 -6.74 11.45 -17.55
N GLU A 120 -6.21 12.27 -18.45
CA GLU A 120 -6.15 12.00 -19.89
C GLU A 120 -4.67 11.87 -20.29
N SER A 121 -4.16 10.67 -20.34
CA SER A 121 -2.81 10.45 -20.87
C SER A 121 -2.74 9.11 -21.59
N GLU A 122 -2.32 9.17 -22.85
CA GLU A 122 -1.90 8.01 -23.64
C GLU A 122 -0.46 7.59 -23.30
N GLU A 123 0.25 8.39 -22.47
CA GLU A 123 1.63 8.12 -22.12
C GLU A 123 1.74 7.19 -20.92
N PRO A 124 2.77 6.32 -20.89
CA PRO A 124 2.97 5.38 -19.79
C PRO A 124 3.22 6.11 -18.46
N ILE A 125 2.55 5.63 -17.41
CA ILE A 125 2.68 6.15 -16.04
C ILE A 125 3.77 5.37 -15.33
N TYR A 126 4.81 6.06 -14.85
CA TYR A 126 5.76 5.45 -13.94
C TYR A 126 5.14 5.31 -12.56
N THR A 127 4.96 4.08 -12.08
CA THR A 127 4.26 3.82 -10.84
C THR A 127 5.20 3.41 -9.73
N ILE A 128 5.13 4.10 -8.60
CA ILE A 128 5.85 3.82 -7.36
C ILE A 128 4.86 3.28 -6.34
N ALA A 129 5.18 2.15 -5.71
CA ALA A 129 4.35 1.54 -4.68
C ALA A 129 5.07 1.53 -3.33
N VAL A 130 4.37 1.98 -2.30
CA VAL A 130 4.81 2.04 -0.91
C VAL A 130 3.85 1.22 -0.05
N GLY A 131 4.33 0.62 1.00
CA GLY A 131 3.52 -0.09 2.00
C GLY A 131 4.01 -1.49 2.31
N THR A 132 3.56 -2.01 3.46
CA THR A 132 4.04 -3.30 3.99
C THR A 132 3.69 -4.48 3.08
N ALA A 133 2.49 -4.52 2.50
CA ALA A 133 2.06 -5.62 1.65
C ALA A 133 2.96 -5.74 0.41
N ILE A 134 3.18 -4.64 -0.30
CA ILE A 134 3.94 -4.65 -1.55
C ILE A 134 5.45 -4.85 -1.31
N THR A 135 6.01 -4.29 -0.24
CA THR A 135 7.42 -4.52 0.10
C THR A 135 7.69 -5.98 0.47
N LYS A 136 6.82 -6.62 1.24
CA LYS A 136 6.91 -8.06 1.55
C LYS A 136 6.75 -8.93 0.29
N ALA A 137 5.94 -8.53 -0.68
CA ALA A 137 5.74 -9.27 -1.93
C ALA A 137 7.01 -9.38 -2.78
N THR A 138 8.00 -8.52 -2.60
CA THR A 138 9.30 -8.61 -3.27
C THR A 138 10.07 -9.90 -2.92
N GLY A 139 9.75 -10.54 -1.78
CA GLY A 139 10.49 -11.68 -1.22
C GLY A 139 11.88 -11.31 -0.69
N LYS A 140 12.28 -10.05 -0.76
CA LYS A 140 13.58 -9.56 -0.29
C LYS A 140 13.50 -9.10 1.16
N LYS A 141 14.56 -9.30 1.92
CA LYS A 141 14.66 -8.84 3.31
C LYS A 141 15.46 -7.54 3.39
N GLY A 142 14.91 -6.57 4.11
CA GLY A 142 15.52 -5.26 4.36
C GLY A 142 15.19 -4.22 3.28
N ASN A 143 14.91 -3.00 3.74
CA ASN A 143 14.39 -1.90 2.93
C ASN A 143 15.29 -1.57 1.72
N ALA A 144 16.61 -1.56 1.89
CA ALA A 144 17.54 -1.27 0.82
C ALA A 144 17.49 -2.31 -0.33
N LYS A 145 17.19 -3.59 -0.02
CA LYS A 145 17.06 -4.65 -1.04
C LYS A 145 15.68 -4.66 -1.70
N GLN A 146 14.67 -4.15 -1.02
CA GLN A 146 13.30 -4.05 -1.54
C GLN A 146 13.15 -2.83 -2.44
N HIS A 147 13.86 -1.74 -2.12
CA HIS A 147 13.80 -0.48 -2.86
C HIS A 147 14.29 -0.65 -4.32
N GLY A 148 13.55 -0.08 -5.26
CA GLY A 148 13.83 -0.19 -6.69
C GLY A 148 13.44 -1.54 -7.32
N THR A 149 12.83 -2.47 -6.56
CA THR A 149 12.37 -3.74 -7.13
C THR A 149 11.15 -3.50 -8.01
N ILE A 150 11.21 -4.01 -9.24
CA ILE A 150 10.08 -3.96 -10.19
C ILE A 150 9.23 -5.21 -10.00
N LEU A 151 7.93 -5.03 -9.89
CA LEU A 151 6.93 -6.08 -9.84
C LEU A 151 5.92 -5.89 -10.97
N SER A 152 5.76 -6.90 -11.81
CA SER A 152 4.67 -6.94 -12.79
C SER A 152 3.35 -7.31 -12.13
N VAL A 153 2.23 -6.96 -12.78
CA VAL A 153 0.90 -7.34 -12.34
C VAL A 153 0.76 -8.85 -12.19
N ASP A 154 1.33 -9.63 -13.14
CA ASP A 154 1.26 -11.08 -13.12
C ASP A 154 2.00 -11.68 -11.92
N ARG A 155 3.19 -11.14 -11.60
CA ARG A 155 3.94 -11.58 -10.44
C ARG A 155 3.21 -11.31 -9.13
N ILE A 156 2.48 -10.21 -9.03
CA ILE A 156 1.65 -9.91 -7.85
C ILE A 156 0.47 -10.90 -7.78
N ILE A 157 -0.17 -11.23 -8.91
CA ILE A 157 -1.25 -12.23 -8.99
C ILE A 157 -0.77 -13.61 -8.58
N GLU A 158 0.38 -14.06 -9.07
CA GLU A 158 1.01 -15.33 -8.68
C GLU A 158 1.27 -15.38 -7.17
N LYS A 159 1.75 -14.26 -6.61
CA LYS A 159 1.97 -14.17 -5.16
C LYS A 159 0.66 -14.28 -4.37
N ILE A 160 -0.42 -13.63 -4.81
CA ILE A 160 -1.75 -13.77 -4.19
C ILE A 160 -2.22 -15.21 -4.24
N ALA A 161 -2.09 -15.89 -5.39
CA ALA A 161 -2.50 -17.28 -5.57
C ALA A 161 -1.71 -18.22 -4.62
N SER A 162 -0.40 -18.04 -4.52
CA SER A 162 0.44 -18.80 -3.59
C SER A 162 0.02 -18.58 -2.12
N LEU A 163 -0.27 -17.34 -1.72
CA LEU A 163 -0.76 -17.03 -0.37
C LEU A 163 -2.12 -17.67 -0.09
N ASP A 164 -3.01 -17.65 -1.08
CA ASP A 164 -4.33 -18.30 -1.00
C ASP A 164 -4.20 -19.79 -0.75
N ASP A 165 -3.34 -20.46 -1.51
CA ASP A 165 -3.11 -21.90 -1.37
C ASP A 165 -2.51 -22.24 -0.02
N ASP A 166 -1.51 -21.49 0.43
CA ASP A 166 -0.85 -21.70 1.70
C ASP A 166 -1.77 -21.47 2.91
N LEU A 167 -2.58 -20.40 2.87
CA LEU A 167 -3.54 -20.10 3.92
C LEU A 167 -4.67 -21.14 3.95
N LYS A 168 -5.23 -21.51 2.78
CA LYS A 168 -6.32 -22.49 2.69
C LYS A 168 -5.90 -23.90 3.06
N LYS A 169 -4.63 -24.30 2.85
CA LYS A 169 -4.11 -25.58 3.33
C LYS A 169 -4.06 -25.63 4.86
N ARG A 170 -3.84 -24.49 5.52
CA ARG A 170 -3.67 -24.43 6.98
C ARG A 170 -4.98 -24.16 7.72
N TYR A 171 -5.91 -23.42 7.10
CA TYR A 171 -7.13 -22.92 7.75
C TYR A 171 -8.36 -23.16 6.88
N THR A 172 -9.33 -23.87 7.44
CA THR A 172 -10.63 -24.08 6.80
C THR A 172 -11.55 -22.87 6.99
N TYR A 173 -11.57 -22.33 8.19
CA TYR A 173 -12.42 -21.21 8.57
C TYR A 173 -11.61 -19.95 8.86
N ALA A 174 -12.20 -18.81 8.57
CA ALA A 174 -11.57 -17.52 8.83
C ALA A 174 -11.40 -17.26 10.35
N GLY A 175 -12.28 -17.82 11.18
CA GLY A 175 -12.17 -17.77 12.65
C GLY A 175 -10.92 -18.48 13.17
N ASP A 176 -10.52 -19.62 12.59
CA ASP A 176 -9.30 -20.33 12.97
C ASP A 176 -8.04 -19.51 12.67
N LEU A 177 -8.02 -18.87 11.50
CA LEU A 177 -6.94 -17.96 11.10
C LEU A 177 -6.87 -16.76 12.04
N TYR A 178 -8.01 -16.14 12.36
CA TYR A 178 -8.07 -15.01 13.30
C TYR A 178 -7.50 -15.39 14.68
N HIS A 179 -7.92 -16.55 15.20
CA HIS A 179 -7.47 -17.03 16.50
C HIS A 179 -5.95 -17.28 16.51
N HIS A 180 -5.42 -17.84 15.42
CA HIS A 180 -3.99 -18.08 15.28
C HIS A 180 -3.19 -16.76 15.23
N VAL A 181 -3.62 -15.78 14.42
CA VAL A 181 -2.96 -14.47 14.31
C VAL A 181 -2.95 -13.75 15.66
N ARG A 182 -4.04 -13.83 16.42
CA ARG A 182 -4.18 -13.10 17.67
C ARG A 182 -3.51 -13.77 18.89
N HIS A 183 -3.39 -15.10 18.89
CA HIS A 183 -2.96 -15.87 20.05
C HIS A 183 -1.84 -16.87 19.80
N GLY A 184 -1.33 -16.97 18.57
CA GLY A 184 -0.43 -18.04 18.11
C GLY A 184 1.06 -17.92 18.49
N GLY A 185 1.46 -16.92 19.29
CA GLY A 185 2.86 -16.75 19.72
C GLY A 185 3.82 -16.40 18.57
N THR A 186 5.09 -16.82 18.65
CA THR A 186 6.15 -16.44 17.70
C THR A 186 5.93 -16.87 16.24
N ARG A 187 5.08 -17.85 15.97
CA ARG A 187 4.70 -18.24 14.60
C ARG A 187 3.60 -17.37 14.02
N SER A 188 2.93 -16.54 14.83
CA SER A 188 1.87 -15.64 14.39
C SER A 188 2.41 -14.53 13.49
N ASP A 189 3.65 -14.07 13.67
CA ASP A 189 4.23 -12.97 12.91
C ASP A 189 4.37 -13.27 11.42
N GLN A 190 4.72 -14.51 11.07
CA GLN A 190 4.80 -14.92 9.66
C GLN A 190 3.40 -15.03 9.05
N VAL A 191 2.47 -15.65 9.77
CA VAL A 191 1.08 -15.80 9.32
C VAL A 191 0.40 -14.44 9.20
N ASP A 192 0.62 -13.55 10.16
CA ASP A 192 0.12 -12.17 10.11
C ASP A 192 0.69 -11.42 8.89
N GLY A 193 1.98 -11.59 8.60
CA GLY A 193 2.61 -11.06 7.40
C GLY A 193 2.01 -11.60 6.10
N ASP A 194 1.66 -12.88 6.04
CA ASP A 194 0.98 -13.51 4.91
C ASP A 194 -0.44 -12.96 4.75
N VAL A 195 -1.17 -12.75 5.85
CA VAL A 195 -2.51 -12.13 5.84
C VAL A 195 -2.43 -10.70 5.34
N VAL A 196 -1.49 -9.89 5.85
CA VAL A 196 -1.30 -8.49 5.42
C VAL A 196 -1.02 -8.42 3.91
N MET A 197 -0.14 -9.29 3.39
CA MET A 197 0.09 -9.38 1.94
C MET A 197 -1.18 -9.79 1.20
N ARG A 198 -1.87 -10.83 1.66
CA ARG A 198 -3.04 -11.37 0.97
C ARG A 198 -4.19 -10.36 0.87
N VAL A 199 -4.43 -9.57 1.91
CA VAL A 199 -5.50 -8.56 1.88
C VAL A 199 -5.07 -7.28 1.16
N GLY A 200 -3.79 -6.91 1.21
CA GLY A 200 -3.29 -5.66 0.64
C GLY A 200 -2.99 -5.73 -0.86
N LEU A 201 -2.43 -6.83 -1.35
CA LEU A 201 -1.99 -6.96 -2.75
C LEU A 201 -3.11 -6.83 -3.78
N PRO A 202 -4.35 -7.33 -3.57
CA PRO A 202 -5.44 -7.16 -4.54
C PRO A 202 -5.72 -5.70 -4.89
N MET A 203 -5.51 -4.76 -3.96
CA MET A 203 -5.64 -3.33 -4.21
C MET A 203 -4.72 -2.85 -5.34
N PHE A 204 -3.44 -3.24 -5.31
CA PHE A 204 -2.47 -2.90 -6.36
C PHE A 204 -2.86 -3.54 -7.69
N VAL A 205 -3.28 -4.81 -7.70
CA VAL A 205 -3.71 -5.50 -8.92
C VAL A 205 -4.90 -4.81 -9.58
N GLU A 206 -5.92 -4.45 -8.81
CA GLU A 206 -7.10 -3.77 -9.35
C GLU A 206 -6.75 -2.38 -9.89
N LEU A 207 -5.94 -1.61 -9.17
CA LEU A 207 -5.46 -0.30 -9.63
C LEU A 207 -4.65 -0.43 -10.93
N MET A 208 -3.68 -1.35 -10.97
CA MET A 208 -2.83 -1.56 -12.14
C MET A 208 -3.64 -1.98 -13.36
N LYS A 209 -4.53 -2.95 -13.23
CA LYS A 209 -5.39 -3.42 -14.33
C LYS A 209 -6.27 -2.31 -14.88
N LYS A 210 -6.91 -1.54 -14.02
CA LYS A 210 -7.84 -0.48 -14.44
C LYS A 210 -7.14 0.67 -15.14
N LEU A 211 -5.90 0.97 -14.76
CA LEU A 211 -5.09 2.07 -15.30
C LEU A 211 -4.14 1.63 -16.41
N GLY A 212 -4.17 0.37 -16.84
CA GLY A 212 -3.27 -0.15 -17.86
C GLY A 212 -1.79 -0.17 -17.44
N ILE A 213 -1.52 -0.28 -16.13
CA ILE A 213 -0.16 -0.32 -15.57
C ILE A 213 0.30 -1.79 -15.57
N GLU A 214 1.37 -2.09 -16.30
CA GLU A 214 1.90 -3.45 -16.39
C GLU A 214 2.86 -3.78 -15.26
N GLU A 215 3.61 -2.77 -14.77
CA GLU A 215 4.61 -2.93 -13.72
C GLU A 215 4.65 -1.71 -12.79
N LEU A 216 5.11 -1.93 -11.57
CA LEU A 216 5.38 -0.89 -10.59
C LEU A 216 6.76 -1.06 -9.94
N THR A 217 7.31 0.03 -9.44
CA THR A 217 8.57 0.04 -8.70
C THR A 217 8.28 0.15 -7.21
N VAL A 218 8.81 -0.79 -6.43
CA VAL A 218 8.60 -0.81 -4.98
C VAL A 218 9.53 0.16 -4.28
N SER A 219 8.99 1.00 -3.40
CA SER A 219 9.77 1.81 -2.48
C SER A 219 10.00 1.07 -1.16
N GLY A 220 11.25 0.86 -0.80
CA GLY A 220 11.63 0.38 0.53
C GLY A 220 11.66 1.48 1.60
N THR A 221 11.37 2.73 1.21
CA THR A 221 11.34 3.90 2.09
C THR A 221 9.94 4.49 2.12
N GLY A 222 9.51 4.94 3.29
CA GLY A 222 8.21 5.56 3.47
C GLY A 222 8.31 7.06 3.75
N LEU A 223 7.17 7.68 3.97
CA LEU A 223 6.97 9.11 4.26
C LEU A 223 7.98 9.70 5.24
N TRP A 224 8.26 9.02 6.37
CA TRP A 224 9.17 9.50 7.41
C TRP A 224 10.60 9.75 6.88
N TYR A 225 11.04 8.95 5.90
CA TYR A 225 12.36 9.11 5.30
C TYR A 225 12.42 10.35 4.41
N GLY A 226 11.34 10.68 3.70
CA GLY A 226 11.23 11.91 2.92
C GLY A 226 11.25 13.16 3.79
N ILE A 227 10.51 13.13 4.91
CA ILE A 227 10.54 14.24 5.89
C ILE A 227 11.95 14.43 6.47
N TYR A 228 12.64 13.34 6.79
CA TYR A 228 14.01 13.39 7.28
C TYR A 228 14.95 13.97 6.22
N SER A 229 14.87 13.54 4.97
CA SER A 229 15.72 14.02 3.89
C SER A 229 15.52 15.50 3.57
N GLN A 230 14.28 16.01 3.62
CA GLN A 230 13.97 17.42 3.42
C GLN A 230 14.63 18.30 4.49
N ASN A 231 14.73 17.83 5.74
CA ASN A 231 15.35 18.56 6.84
C ASN A 231 16.89 18.53 6.84
N LEU A 232 17.52 17.67 6.05
CA LEU A 232 18.99 17.64 5.89
C LEU A 232 19.51 18.69 4.91
N TYR A 233 18.65 19.27 4.06
CA TYR A 233 19.01 20.22 3.00
C TYR A 233 18.47 21.62 3.23
N ASN A 234 17.75 21.85 4.33
CA ASN A 234 17.32 23.16 4.83
C ASN A 234 18.15 23.56 6.08
#